data_2f3b603565143c9664f4efafe2876b50
#
_entry.id   2f3b603565143c9664f4efafe2876b50
#
_cell.length_a   1.000
_cell.length_b   1.000
_cell.length_c   1.000
_cell.angle_alpha   90.00
_cell.angle_beta   90.00
_cell.angle_gamma   90.00
#
_symmetry.space_group_name_H-M   'P 1'
#
loop_
_entity.id
_entity.type
_entity.pdbx_description
1 polymer ?
#
loop_
_entity_poly.entity_id
_entity_poly.type
_entity_poly.pdbx_seq_one_letter_code
_entity_poly.pdbx_strand_id
1 'polypeptide(L)'
;PKTHRRQRQMCIRDSCIALKTKYFLVLGGFDERYAPAYYEDTDLAFRVRESGFKVLVQPLSAVIHHEGITSGTDTSSGAKKYQLVNQQKFVERWQSELKSQPEKVSNPDDHAEILRASQHRSKGRILIIDATTPEPDKDSGSVRLTNLMQCCRDLGYSLTFFADNRDYAGNYTRDLQKSGVEVLYHPWIDSLHDFFRDRGSEFDYVFISRHYIAVNYVSLLKRYCPEAKFLFDTVDLHYLREQRLAELEQSLPLKRTAQQTRRAELSVIKAADATLVVSTVEKTVLAEDAPGEKVHVLSNIHEVPGRDKSFAERKDIYFVGGYQHPPNVDAACWFVNDIWPLIHKQLPMMRFHLIGSKAPERIRALSGDGVVFHGFVESLEPFLSDCRLAVAPLRYGAGVKGKVNMSMAHGQPVVATPAAVEGMFAEHEREVLVADDAESFAAEVVRLYQDEDLWNRISDAAVQNVEDHFSLATARASLSELFDSLEES
;
A
#
# COMPACT_ATOMS: atom_id res chain seq x y z
N PRO A 1 18.96 37.91 11.89
CA PRO A 1 17.97 36.92 11.53
C PRO A 1 18.44 35.45 11.78
N LYS A 2 19.75 35.14 11.67
CA LYS A 2 20.28 33.77 11.87
C LYS A 2 20.29 33.31 13.33
N THR A 3 20.39 34.23 14.30
CA THR A 3 20.40 33.94 15.74
C THR A 3 19.02 33.51 16.27
N HIS A 4 17.94 34.06 15.72
CA HIS A 4 16.57 33.71 16.16
C HIS A 4 16.10 32.30 15.73
N ARG A 5 16.65 31.75 14.65
CA ARG A 5 16.34 30.36 14.23
C ARG A 5 16.98 29.30 15.15
N ARG A 6 18.19 29.53 15.67
CA ARG A 6 18.87 28.59 16.59
C ARG A 6 18.16 28.48 17.95
N GLN A 7 17.62 29.58 18.47
CA GLN A 7 16.87 29.57 19.73
C GLN A 7 15.49 28.87 19.59
N ARG A 8 14.81 29.01 18.45
CA ARG A 8 13.51 28.36 18.20
C ARG A 8 13.54 26.82 18.26
N GLN A 9 14.64 26.18 17.92
CA GLN A 9 14.73 24.70 17.96
C GLN A 9 14.94 24.14 19.37
N MET A 10 15.50 24.87 20.28
CA MET A 10 15.73 24.42 21.67
C MET A 10 14.47 24.46 22.54
N CYS A 11 13.51 25.34 22.23
CA CYS A 11 12.31 25.57 23.06
C CYS A 11 11.04 24.87 22.55
N ILE A 12 11.11 24.06 21.47
CA ILE A 12 9.94 23.40 20.88
C ILE A 12 9.35 22.32 21.79
N ARG A 13 10.14 21.72 22.69
CA ARG A 13 9.70 20.58 23.52
C ARG A 13 8.85 20.99 24.72
N ASP A 14 9.15 22.11 25.33
CA ASP A 14 8.54 22.58 26.58
C ASP A 14 7.44 23.64 26.38
N SER A 15 7.36 24.23 25.18
CA SER A 15 6.44 25.34 24.91
C SER A 15 5.00 24.90 24.79
N CYS A 16 4.71 23.71 24.25
CA CYS A 16 3.35 23.20 24.09
C CYS A 16 3.38 21.66 23.92
N ILE A 17 2.85 20.94 24.92
CA ILE A 17 2.69 19.49 24.88
C ILE A 17 1.19 19.15 24.94
N ALA A 18 0.72 18.30 24.03
CA ALA A 18 -0.63 17.76 24.03
C ALA A 18 -0.59 16.24 24.24
N LEU A 19 -1.28 15.77 25.28
CA LEU A 19 -1.43 14.35 25.61
C LEU A 19 -2.85 14.12 26.13
N LYS A 20 -3.46 12.97 25.79
CA LYS A 20 -4.76 12.62 26.35
C LYS A 20 -4.62 12.45 27.87
N THR A 21 -5.46 13.13 28.65
CA THR A 21 -5.44 13.12 30.12
C THR A 21 -5.41 11.69 30.72
N LYS A 22 -6.16 10.76 30.12
CA LYS A 22 -6.14 9.35 30.52
C LYS A 22 -4.73 8.76 30.54
N TYR A 23 -3.94 9.00 29.49
CA TYR A 23 -2.56 8.46 29.41
C TYR A 23 -1.60 9.22 30.31
N PHE A 24 -1.78 10.53 30.47
CA PHE A 24 -1.00 11.31 31.42
C PHE A 24 -1.13 10.79 32.84
N LEU A 25 -2.36 10.46 33.27
CA LEU A 25 -2.64 9.92 34.60
C LEU A 25 -2.08 8.49 34.76
N VAL A 26 -2.26 7.61 33.75
CA VAL A 26 -1.71 6.25 33.79
C VAL A 26 -0.18 6.23 33.88
N LEU A 27 0.47 7.19 33.23
CA LEU A 27 1.93 7.36 33.29
C LEU A 27 2.41 8.04 34.59
N GLY A 28 1.49 8.43 35.49
CA GLY A 28 1.83 9.06 36.75
C GLY A 28 2.15 10.56 36.67
N GLY A 29 1.77 11.24 35.59
CA GLY A 29 2.00 12.68 35.42
C GLY A 29 3.48 13.04 35.18
N PHE A 30 3.87 14.22 35.58
CA PHE A 30 5.28 14.62 35.64
C PHE A 30 5.94 13.98 36.87
N ASP A 31 7.18 13.52 36.70
CA ASP A 31 7.92 12.87 37.78
C ASP A 31 8.51 13.92 38.72
N GLU A 32 8.13 13.83 40.01
CA GLU A 32 8.51 14.80 41.05
C GLU A 32 10.03 14.85 41.32
N ARG A 33 10.81 13.83 40.87
CA ARG A 33 12.28 13.87 40.99
C ARG A 33 12.91 15.05 40.26
N TYR A 34 12.20 15.61 39.26
CA TYR A 34 12.64 16.76 38.50
C TYR A 34 12.12 18.10 39.04
N ALA A 35 11.43 18.08 40.17
CA ALA A 35 10.97 19.31 40.78
C ALA A 35 12.18 20.24 41.14
N PRO A 36 12.03 21.56 41.01
CA PRO A 36 10.79 22.27 40.64
C PRO A 36 10.62 22.45 39.12
N ALA A 37 11.63 22.20 38.28
CA ALA A 37 11.55 22.38 36.82
C ALA A 37 12.73 21.75 36.09
N TYR A 38 12.57 21.59 34.75
CA TYR A 38 13.49 21.04 33.77
C TYR A 38 13.62 19.51 33.75
N TYR A 39 13.52 18.92 32.55
CA TYR A 39 13.56 17.49 32.25
C TYR A 39 12.30 16.68 32.59
N GLU A 40 11.28 17.24 33.24
CA GLU A 40 10.01 16.58 33.50
C GLU A 40 9.22 16.27 32.22
N ASP A 41 9.27 17.17 31.24
CA ASP A 41 8.69 17.07 29.91
C ASP A 41 9.40 16.04 29.06
N THR A 42 10.74 16.08 29.09
CA THR A 42 11.61 15.15 28.36
C THR A 42 11.46 13.74 28.93
N ASP A 43 11.43 13.59 30.25
CA ASP A 43 11.18 12.32 30.93
C ASP A 43 9.80 11.75 30.57
N LEU A 44 8.77 12.58 30.56
CA LEU A 44 7.42 12.16 30.15
C LEU A 44 7.44 11.65 28.70
N ALA A 45 8.16 12.31 27.79
CA ALA A 45 8.28 11.86 26.41
C ALA A 45 8.97 10.49 26.29
N PHE A 46 9.98 10.20 27.13
CA PHE A 46 10.64 8.89 27.20
C PHE A 46 9.69 7.82 27.74
N ARG A 47 8.96 8.09 28.82
CA ARG A 47 7.95 7.16 29.37
C ARG A 47 6.79 6.87 28.40
N VAL A 48 6.35 7.86 27.62
CA VAL A 48 5.38 7.67 26.54
C VAL A 48 5.91 6.67 25.52
N ARG A 49 7.17 6.80 25.11
CA ARG A 49 7.81 5.88 24.17
C ARG A 49 8.01 4.48 24.75
N GLU A 50 8.45 4.36 26.00
CA GLU A 50 8.60 3.09 26.71
C GLU A 50 7.26 2.32 26.80
N SER A 51 6.15 3.04 26.86
CA SER A 51 4.80 2.48 26.84
C SER A 51 4.29 2.13 25.44
N GLY A 52 5.15 2.15 24.40
CA GLY A 52 4.81 1.79 23.02
C GLY A 52 4.11 2.89 22.22
N PHE A 53 3.97 4.11 22.76
CA PHE A 53 3.38 5.22 22.04
C PHE A 53 4.43 6.06 21.29
N LYS A 54 3.97 6.85 20.30
CA LYS A 54 4.82 7.77 19.54
C LYS A 54 4.76 9.18 20.13
N VAL A 55 5.89 9.85 20.12
CA VAL A 55 5.99 11.30 20.37
C VAL A 55 6.19 11.99 19.03
N LEU A 56 5.24 12.84 18.65
CA LEU A 56 5.16 13.50 17.35
C LEU A 56 5.33 15.00 17.49
N VAL A 57 5.92 15.64 16.50
CA VAL A 57 5.93 17.09 16.33
C VAL A 57 4.84 17.47 15.33
N GLN A 58 3.98 18.44 15.70
CA GLN A 58 3.01 19.03 14.79
C GLN A 58 3.55 20.35 14.24
N PRO A 59 4.12 20.38 13.02
CA PRO A 59 4.80 21.56 12.50
C PRO A 59 3.87 22.73 12.17
N LEU A 60 2.56 22.47 11.98
CA LEU A 60 1.56 23.51 11.75
C LEU A 60 1.07 24.19 13.04
N SER A 61 1.44 23.62 14.21
CA SER A 61 1.13 24.25 15.51
C SER A 61 2.19 25.28 15.85
N ALA A 62 1.90 26.54 15.62
CA ALA A 62 2.82 27.63 15.92
C ALA A 62 2.47 28.25 17.28
N VAL A 63 3.44 28.30 18.18
CA VAL A 63 3.35 28.91 19.51
C VAL A 63 4.42 29.99 19.63
N ILE A 64 4.03 31.15 20.17
CA ILE A 64 4.96 32.23 20.48
C ILE A 64 5.44 32.04 21.91
N HIS A 65 6.73 31.76 22.09
CA HIS A 65 7.36 31.59 23.37
C HIS A 65 8.23 32.83 23.71
N HIS A 66 7.84 33.54 24.76
CA HIS A 66 8.57 34.72 25.24
C HIS A 66 9.62 34.28 26.26
N GLU A 67 10.83 33.93 25.78
CA GLU A 67 11.92 33.49 26.66
C GLU A 67 12.37 34.56 27.66
N GLY A 68 12.75 34.11 28.86
CA GLY A 68 13.41 34.93 29.86
C GLY A 68 12.53 35.81 30.73
N ILE A 69 11.21 35.88 30.47
CA ILE A 69 10.30 36.69 31.27
C ILE A 69 10.08 36.08 32.68
N THR A 70 10.03 34.75 32.77
CA THR A 70 9.69 34.07 34.03
C THR A 70 10.89 33.54 34.80
N SER A 71 11.97 33.13 34.13
CA SER A 71 13.07 32.38 34.78
C SER A 71 14.49 32.96 34.52
N GLY A 72 14.60 34.12 33.86
CA GLY A 72 15.88 34.72 33.53
C GLY A 72 16.70 33.92 32.52
N THR A 73 17.96 34.32 32.27
CA THR A 73 18.91 33.64 31.37
C THR A 73 20.10 33.00 32.09
N ASP A 74 20.30 33.29 33.37
CA ASP A 74 21.42 32.83 34.18
C ASP A 74 21.18 31.41 34.73
N THR A 75 22.07 30.46 34.42
CA THR A 75 22.01 29.07 34.87
C THR A 75 22.61 28.87 36.28
N SER A 76 23.18 29.90 36.86
CA SER A 76 23.76 29.85 38.22
C SER A 76 22.74 30.22 39.32
N SER A 77 21.59 30.82 38.95
CA SER A 77 20.60 31.33 39.89
C SER A 77 19.15 30.96 39.48
N GLY A 78 18.24 31.07 40.43
CA GLY A 78 16.82 30.80 40.19
C GLY A 78 16.49 29.35 39.82
N ALA A 79 15.43 29.15 39.02
CA ALA A 79 15.01 27.84 38.59
C ALA A 79 16.02 27.16 37.63
N LYS A 80 16.77 27.91 36.86
CA LYS A 80 17.75 27.38 35.89
C LYS A 80 18.90 26.59 36.52
N LYS A 81 19.24 26.79 37.79
CA LYS A 81 20.22 25.95 38.48
C LYS A 81 19.85 24.48 38.51
N TYR A 82 18.57 24.18 38.48
CA TYR A 82 18.08 22.78 38.46
C TYR A 82 18.25 22.11 37.10
N GLN A 83 18.50 22.86 36.03
CA GLN A 83 18.73 22.28 34.71
C GLN A 83 19.92 21.31 34.68
N LEU A 84 21.05 21.67 35.30
CA LEU A 84 22.24 20.81 35.37
C LEU A 84 22.00 19.61 36.30
N VAL A 85 21.38 19.84 37.47
CA VAL A 85 21.11 18.79 38.45
C VAL A 85 20.12 17.75 37.87
N ASN A 86 19.06 18.23 37.23
CA ASN A 86 18.02 17.36 36.65
C ASN A 86 18.51 16.67 35.37
N GLN A 87 19.43 17.30 34.62
CA GLN A 87 20.12 16.64 33.51
C GLN A 87 20.84 15.38 33.97
N GLN A 88 21.58 15.46 35.08
CA GLN A 88 22.30 14.31 35.62
C GLN A 88 21.33 13.18 36.02
N LYS A 89 20.25 13.51 36.74
CA LYS A 89 19.20 12.54 37.12
C LYS A 89 18.54 11.90 35.89
N PHE A 90 18.32 12.67 34.83
CA PHE A 90 17.76 12.19 33.58
C PHE A 90 18.72 11.22 32.87
N VAL A 91 20.01 11.57 32.77
CA VAL A 91 21.02 10.71 32.16
C VAL A 91 21.21 9.41 32.95
N GLU A 92 21.20 9.46 34.28
CA GLU A 92 21.28 8.28 35.12
C GLU A 92 20.08 7.35 34.92
N ARG A 93 18.88 7.91 34.83
CA ARG A 93 17.65 7.13 34.63
C ARG A 93 17.58 6.46 33.28
N TRP A 94 17.92 7.18 32.21
CA TRP A 94 17.72 6.79 30.81
C TRP A 94 19.02 6.38 30.12
N GLN A 95 19.99 5.89 30.88
CA GLN A 95 21.36 5.60 30.38
C GLN A 95 21.33 4.58 29.22
N SER A 96 20.48 3.56 29.27
CA SER A 96 20.32 2.56 28.21
C SER A 96 19.72 3.15 26.96
N GLU A 97 18.63 3.90 27.12
CA GLU A 97 17.87 4.50 26.02
C GLU A 97 18.66 5.62 25.33
N LEU A 98 19.49 6.33 26.10
CA LEU A 98 20.36 7.39 25.56
C LEU A 98 21.46 6.84 24.66
N LYS A 99 21.93 5.60 24.86
CA LYS A 99 22.90 4.96 23.97
C LYS A 99 22.37 4.75 22.55
N SER A 100 21.06 4.59 22.42
CA SER A 100 20.39 4.41 21.12
C SER A 100 19.95 5.72 20.49
N GLN A 101 20.18 6.87 21.13
CA GLN A 101 19.85 8.16 20.55
C GLN A 101 20.95 8.61 19.58
N PRO A 102 20.62 9.38 18.53
CA PRO A 102 21.62 9.89 17.60
C PRO A 102 22.56 10.87 18.29
N GLU A 103 23.76 10.96 17.78
CA GLU A 103 24.70 12.00 18.18
C GLU A 103 24.12 13.39 17.88
N LYS A 104 24.66 14.39 18.54
CA LYS A 104 24.25 15.78 18.30
C LYS A 104 24.57 16.16 16.86
N VAL A 105 23.56 16.63 16.13
CA VAL A 105 23.73 17.19 14.78
C VAL A 105 24.85 18.25 14.79
N SER A 106 25.87 18.00 14.00
CA SER A 106 27.08 18.86 13.94
C SER A 106 26.78 20.12 13.12
N ASN A 107 26.06 19.99 12.02
CA ASN A 107 25.65 21.07 11.16
C ASN A 107 24.12 21.20 11.10
N PRO A 108 23.50 22.20 11.79
CA PRO A 108 22.06 22.37 11.78
C PRO A 108 21.48 22.87 10.43
N ASP A 109 22.31 23.14 9.45
CA ASP A 109 21.90 23.49 8.08
C ASP A 109 22.04 22.25 7.14
N ASP A 110 22.58 21.12 7.62
CA ASP A 110 22.64 19.87 6.87
C ASP A 110 21.33 19.07 7.06
N HIS A 111 20.48 19.12 6.04
CA HIS A 111 19.20 18.42 6.05
C HIS A 111 19.37 16.89 6.14
N ALA A 112 20.39 16.32 5.51
CA ALA A 112 20.61 14.88 5.53
C ALA A 112 21.02 14.40 6.93
N GLU A 113 21.89 15.15 7.65
CA GLU A 113 22.27 14.86 9.02
C GLU A 113 21.06 14.96 9.97
N ILE A 114 20.21 16.01 9.80
CA ILE A 114 18.98 16.19 10.60
C ILE A 114 18.02 15.02 10.37
N LEU A 115 17.82 14.59 9.13
CA LEU A 115 16.92 13.51 8.81
C LEU A 115 17.43 12.17 9.36
N ARG A 116 18.70 11.86 9.18
CA ARG A 116 19.32 10.67 9.80
C ARG A 116 19.13 10.67 11.32
N ALA A 117 19.39 11.79 11.97
CA ALA A 117 19.19 11.92 13.41
C ALA A 117 17.73 11.77 13.83
N SER A 118 16.78 12.32 13.05
CA SER A 118 15.33 12.24 13.34
C SER A 118 14.76 10.84 13.15
N GLN A 119 15.37 10.05 12.27
CA GLN A 119 14.93 8.70 11.88
C GLN A 119 15.88 7.59 12.37
N HIS A 120 16.70 7.87 13.39
CA HIS A 120 17.72 6.95 13.95
C HIS A 120 17.17 5.59 14.42
N ARG A 121 15.84 5.43 14.53
CA ARG A 121 15.18 4.16 14.85
C ARG A 121 14.67 3.41 13.63
N SER A 122 14.81 3.99 12.46
CA SER A 122 14.48 3.32 11.21
C SER A 122 15.59 2.35 10.83
N LYS A 123 15.22 1.17 10.32
CA LYS A 123 16.18 0.21 9.73
C LYS A 123 16.81 0.76 8.45
N GLY A 124 16.09 1.62 7.74
CA GLY A 124 16.51 2.24 6.50
C GLY A 124 15.40 3.12 5.93
N ARG A 125 15.69 3.74 4.80
CA ARG A 125 14.80 4.70 4.14
C ARG A 125 14.43 4.22 2.76
N ILE A 126 13.15 4.17 2.50
CA ILE A 126 12.58 3.73 1.22
C ILE A 126 11.90 4.90 0.54
N LEU A 127 12.29 5.18 -0.70
CA LEU A 127 11.54 6.03 -1.61
C LEU A 127 10.60 5.16 -2.45
N ILE A 128 9.33 5.53 -2.51
CA ILE A 128 8.32 4.85 -3.33
C ILE A 128 7.75 5.83 -4.36
N ILE A 129 7.72 5.42 -5.63
CA ILE A 129 7.21 6.22 -6.74
C ILE A 129 6.18 5.38 -7.52
N ASP A 130 4.99 5.91 -7.74
CA ASP A 130 3.98 5.34 -8.64
C ASP A 130 3.37 6.46 -9.50
N ALA A 131 2.53 6.12 -10.45
CA ALA A 131 1.91 7.07 -11.39
C ALA A 131 1.05 8.13 -10.69
N THR A 132 0.26 7.71 -9.71
CA THR A 132 -0.66 8.57 -8.95
C THR A 132 -0.63 8.22 -7.46
N THR A 133 -1.09 9.11 -6.60
CA THR A 133 -1.35 8.78 -5.20
C THR A 133 -2.37 7.65 -5.13
N PRO A 134 -2.15 6.59 -4.32
CA PRO A 134 -3.07 5.46 -4.26
C PRO A 134 -4.45 5.87 -3.71
N GLU A 135 -5.48 5.36 -4.35
CA GLU A 135 -6.89 5.54 -4.02
C GLU A 135 -7.53 4.16 -3.74
N PRO A 136 -7.33 3.57 -2.55
CA PRO A 136 -7.65 2.16 -2.27
C PRO A 136 -9.12 1.79 -2.38
N ASP A 137 -10.02 2.77 -2.33
CA ASP A 137 -11.46 2.61 -2.58
C ASP A 137 -11.81 2.54 -4.07
N LYS A 138 -10.84 2.76 -4.99
CA LYS A 138 -11.09 2.82 -6.43
C LYS A 138 -10.48 1.69 -7.24
N ASP A 139 -9.35 1.16 -6.81
CA ASP A 139 -8.67 0.08 -7.53
C ASP A 139 -7.76 -0.79 -6.64
N SER A 140 -7.54 -2.03 -7.08
CA SER A 140 -6.76 -3.02 -6.34
C SER A 140 -5.26 -2.75 -6.30
N GLY A 141 -4.70 -2.05 -7.29
CA GLY A 141 -3.31 -1.64 -7.28
C GLY A 141 -3.04 -0.63 -6.18
N SER A 142 -3.98 0.30 -5.97
CA SER A 142 -3.96 1.25 -4.84
C SER A 142 -4.05 0.56 -3.48
N VAL A 143 -4.90 -0.47 -3.33
CA VAL A 143 -4.95 -1.31 -2.12
C VAL A 143 -3.60 -1.96 -1.87
N ARG A 144 -3.04 -2.62 -2.89
CA ARG A 144 -1.73 -3.28 -2.80
C ARG A 144 -0.63 -2.32 -2.41
N LEU A 145 -0.54 -1.14 -3.04
CA LEU A 145 0.50 -0.14 -2.76
C LEU A 145 0.37 0.42 -1.33
N THR A 146 -0.85 0.69 -0.86
CA THR A 146 -1.08 1.16 0.52
C THR A 146 -0.65 0.10 1.53
N ASN A 147 -1.00 -1.16 1.30
CA ASN A 147 -0.64 -2.28 2.17
C ASN A 147 0.87 -2.60 2.10
N LEU A 148 1.51 -2.45 0.93
CA LEU A 148 2.97 -2.53 0.78
C LEU A 148 3.67 -1.48 1.67
N MET A 149 3.22 -0.23 1.62
CA MET A 149 3.76 0.83 2.48
C MET A 149 3.58 0.51 3.96
N GLN A 150 2.43 -0.04 4.35
CA GLN A 150 2.19 -0.49 5.72
C GLN A 150 3.18 -1.60 6.11
N CYS A 151 3.35 -2.62 5.29
CA CYS A 151 4.29 -3.72 5.56
C CYS A 151 5.73 -3.22 5.73
N CYS A 152 6.21 -2.32 4.85
CA CYS A 152 7.55 -1.72 4.98
C CYS A 152 7.71 -0.94 6.29
N ARG A 153 6.68 -0.21 6.73
CA ARG A 153 6.70 0.51 8.01
C ARG A 153 6.67 -0.43 9.21
N ASP A 154 5.89 -1.50 9.13
CA ASP A 154 5.82 -2.52 10.19
C ASP A 154 7.17 -3.26 10.34
N LEU A 155 7.92 -3.39 9.24
CA LEU A 155 9.30 -3.90 9.24
C LEU A 155 10.32 -2.90 9.78
N GLY A 156 9.93 -1.65 10.05
CA GLY A 156 10.76 -0.62 10.68
C GLY A 156 11.42 0.36 9.71
N TYR A 157 11.00 0.40 8.45
CA TYR A 157 11.52 1.37 7.47
C TYR A 157 10.78 2.71 7.52
N SER A 158 11.49 3.79 7.26
CA SER A 158 10.92 5.11 7.02
C SER A 158 10.60 5.29 5.55
N LEU A 159 9.41 5.80 5.23
CA LEU A 159 8.93 5.91 3.86
C LEU A 159 8.81 7.35 3.42
N THR A 160 9.30 7.62 2.22
CA THR A 160 9.00 8.80 1.42
C THR A 160 8.26 8.35 0.18
N PHE A 161 7.14 8.97 -0.13
CA PHE A 161 6.34 8.69 -1.33
C PHE A 161 6.12 9.97 -2.13
N PHE A 162 6.18 9.87 -3.43
CA PHE A 162 5.55 10.84 -4.33
C PHE A 162 4.96 10.14 -5.55
N ALA A 163 3.87 10.68 -6.06
CA ALA A 163 3.30 10.30 -7.33
C ALA A 163 4.02 11.01 -8.48
N ASP A 164 4.22 10.34 -9.62
CA ASP A 164 4.88 10.93 -10.81
C ASP A 164 4.17 12.19 -11.30
N ASN A 165 2.82 12.26 -11.21
CA ASN A 165 2.04 13.45 -11.51
C ASN A 165 2.22 14.59 -10.50
N ARG A 166 2.76 14.32 -9.32
CA ARG A 166 3.03 15.27 -8.21
C ARG A 166 1.79 16.03 -7.72
N ASP A 167 0.60 15.49 -7.93
CA ASP A 167 -0.65 16.09 -7.50
C ASP A 167 -0.93 15.86 -6.02
N TYR A 168 -1.54 16.86 -5.38
CA TYR A 168 -2.14 16.70 -4.06
C TYR A 168 -3.51 16.02 -4.19
N ALA A 169 -3.62 14.79 -3.76
CA ALA A 169 -4.82 13.96 -3.87
C ALA A 169 -5.78 14.05 -2.65
N GLY A 170 -5.85 15.21 -2.01
CA GLY A 170 -6.81 15.48 -0.95
C GLY A 170 -6.70 14.54 0.25
N ASN A 171 -7.77 13.81 0.55
CA ASN A 171 -7.82 12.89 1.70
C ASN A 171 -6.81 11.73 1.57
N TYR A 172 -6.61 11.20 0.38
CA TYR A 172 -5.67 10.10 0.17
C TYR A 172 -4.23 10.49 0.54
N THR A 173 -3.79 11.70 0.12
CA THR A 173 -2.50 12.25 0.57
C THR A 173 -2.44 12.39 2.08
N ARG A 174 -3.49 12.95 2.71
CA ARG A 174 -3.55 13.13 4.16
C ARG A 174 -3.55 11.83 4.93
N ASP A 175 -4.22 10.81 4.44
CA ASP A 175 -4.31 9.51 5.12
C ASP A 175 -2.97 8.76 5.05
N LEU A 176 -2.24 8.85 3.94
CA LEU A 176 -0.84 8.40 3.88
C LEU A 176 0.05 9.16 4.87
N GLN A 177 -0.07 10.49 4.95
CA GLN A 177 0.69 11.30 5.92
C GLN A 177 0.35 10.93 7.37
N LYS A 178 -0.93 10.74 7.71
CA LYS A 178 -1.36 10.26 9.04
C LYS A 178 -0.83 8.87 9.35
N SER A 179 -0.70 8.01 8.34
CA SER A 179 -0.08 6.71 8.50
C SER A 179 1.43 6.80 8.81
N GLY A 180 2.07 7.96 8.60
CA GLY A 180 3.49 8.21 8.88
C GLY A 180 4.38 8.08 7.66
N VAL A 181 3.83 8.15 6.45
CA VAL A 181 4.57 8.29 5.20
C VAL A 181 4.84 9.76 4.93
N GLU A 182 6.08 10.13 4.60
CA GLU A 182 6.39 11.44 4.06
C GLU A 182 5.87 11.51 2.62
N VAL A 183 4.80 12.27 2.37
CA VAL A 183 4.21 12.39 1.03
C VAL A 183 4.57 13.74 0.43
N LEU A 184 5.28 13.71 -0.69
CA LEU A 184 5.73 14.88 -1.43
C LEU A 184 4.86 15.12 -2.66
N TYR A 185 4.47 16.37 -2.87
CA TYR A 185 3.65 16.83 -3.99
C TYR A 185 4.01 18.27 -4.33
N HIS A 186 3.53 18.81 -5.44
CA HIS A 186 3.76 20.21 -5.79
C HIS A 186 3.14 21.17 -4.74
N PRO A 187 3.83 22.23 -4.25
CA PRO A 187 5.15 22.74 -4.70
C PRO A 187 6.37 22.16 -3.92
N TRP A 188 6.20 21.16 -3.06
CA TRP A 188 7.30 20.60 -2.25
C TRP A 188 8.31 19.80 -3.09
N ILE A 189 7.87 19.27 -4.23
CA ILE A 189 8.70 18.66 -5.25
C ILE A 189 8.35 19.29 -6.60
N ASP A 190 9.17 20.24 -7.05
CA ASP A 190 8.97 20.97 -8.29
C ASP A 190 9.85 20.39 -9.41
N SER A 191 11.13 20.22 -9.14
CA SER A 191 12.13 19.63 -10.03
C SER A 191 12.57 18.26 -9.52
N LEU A 192 12.37 17.20 -10.30
CA LEU A 192 12.88 15.87 -9.98
C LEU A 192 14.41 15.85 -9.88
N HIS A 193 15.09 16.58 -10.79
CA HIS A 193 16.54 16.67 -10.79
C HIS A 193 17.07 17.27 -9.48
N ASP A 194 16.46 18.38 -9.00
CA ASP A 194 16.87 19.02 -7.75
C ASP A 194 16.53 18.13 -6.55
N PHE A 195 15.37 17.49 -6.53
CA PHE A 195 15.00 16.54 -5.50
C PHE A 195 16.03 15.42 -5.36
N PHE A 196 16.37 14.74 -6.47
CA PHE A 196 17.32 13.64 -6.44
C PHE A 196 18.74 14.11 -6.12
N ARG A 197 19.18 15.27 -6.63
CA ARG A 197 20.47 15.86 -6.29
C ARG A 197 20.59 16.13 -4.80
N ASP A 198 19.53 16.66 -4.19
CA ASP A 198 19.56 17.14 -2.80
C ASP A 198 19.25 16.01 -1.80
N ARG A 199 18.46 15.00 -2.19
CA ARG A 199 17.95 13.96 -1.31
C ARG A 199 18.23 12.51 -1.75
N GLY A 200 18.75 12.30 -2.95
CA GLY A 200 18.95 10.95 -3.50
C GLY A 200 19.82 10.04 -2.64
N SER A 201 20.86 10.58 -2.01
CA SER A 201 21.76 9.85 -1.10
C SER A 201 21.14 9.50 0.26
N GLU A 202 19.91 9.93 0.54
CA GLU A 202 19.21 9.61 1.78
C GLU A 202 18.57 8.23 1.77
N PHE A 203 18.33 7.64 0.58
CA PHE A 203 17.57 6.42 0.42
C PHE A 203 18.45 5.18 0.30
N ASP A 204 18.08 4.13 1.02
CA ASP A 204 18.70 2.80 0.94
C ASP A 204 18.01 1.96 -0.15
N TYR A 205 16.72 2.18 -0.35
CA TYR A 205 15.90 1.49 -1.35
C TYR A 205 15.04 2.47 -2.12
N VAL A 206 14.86 2.22 -3.41
CA VAL A 206 13.93 2.98 -4.26
C VAL A 206 13.02 2.01 -4.99
N PHE A 207 11.74 2.00 -4.63
CA PHE A 207 10.68 1.27 -5.32
C PHE A 207 10.05 2.14 -6.39
N ILE A 208 9.99 1.67 -7.61
CA ILE A 208 9.25 2.34 -8.68
C ILE A 208 8.30 1.35 -9.32
N SER A 209 7.02 1.70 -9.30
CA SER A 209 5.97 0.90 -9.91
C SER A 209 5.78 1.28 -11.37
N ARG A 210 5.50 0.29 -12.21
CA ARG A 210 5.16 0.40 -13.63
C ARG A 210 6.31 0.85 -14.53
N HIS A 211 6.55 0.10 -15.60
CA HIS A 211 7.67 0.34 -16.50
C HIS A 211 7.69 1.75 -17.15
N TYR A 212 6.49 2.28 -17.52
CA TYR A 212 6.39 3.59 -18.17
C TYR A 212 6.68 4.76 -17.22
N ILE A 213 6.64 4.54 -15.94
CA ILE A 213 7.17 5.45 -14.91
C ILE A 213 8.66 5.18 -14.74
N ALA A 214 9.05 3.96 -14.41
CA ALA A 214 10.40 3.60 -14.03
C ALA A 214 11.46 4.00 -15.10
N VAL A 215 11.14 3.87 -16.38
CA VAL A 215 12.05 4.25 -17.48
C VAL A 215 12.55 5.69 -17.39
N ASN A 216 11.73 6.61 -16.84
CA ASN A 216 12.07 8.02 -16.70
C ASN A 216 13.04 8.28 -15.53
N TYR A 217 13.13 7.36 -14.57
CA TYR A 217 13.91 7.54 -13.35
C TYR A 217 15.25 6.82 -13.33
N VAL A 218 15.45 5.77 -14.15
CA VAL A 218 16.68 4.95 -14.15
C VAL A 218 17.95 5.81 -14.21
N SER A 219 17.99 6.83 -15.07
CA SER A 219 19.16 7.72 -15.20
C SER A 219 19.39 8.61 -13.98
N LEU A 220 18.31 9.06 -13.34
CA LEU A 220 18.38 9.86 -12.12
C LEU A 220 18.89 9.00 -10.94
N LEU A 221 18.39 7.76 -10.80
CA LEU A 221 18.82 6.83 -9.76
C LEU A 221 20.31 6.52 -9.89
N LYS A 222 20.77 6.14 -11.07
CA LYS A 222 22.20 5.87 -11.33
C LYS A 222 23.11 7.04 -10.97
N ARG A 223 22.62 8.27 -11.16
CA ARG A 223 23.41 9.48 -10.92
C ARG A 223 23.40 9.94 -9.47
N TYR A 224 22.24 9.87 -8.79
CA TYR A 224 22.03 10.54 -7.51
C TYR A 224 21.75 9.60 -6.35
N CYS A 225 21.47 8.32 -6.64
CA CYS A 225 21.20 7.28 -5.63
C CYS A 225 22.11 6.06 -5.87
N PRO A 226 23.45 6.23 -6.05
CA PRO A 226 24.32 5.13 -6.48
C PRO A 226 24.38 3.97 -5.48
N GLU A 227 24.14 4.25 -4.20
CA GLU A 227 24.18 3.24 -3.13
C GLU A 227 22.80 2.62 -2.85
N ALA A 228 21.73 3.25 -3.35
CA ALA A 228 20.38 2.74 -3.12
C ALA A 228 20.10 1.54 -4.03
N LYS A 229 19.45 0.50 -3.48
CA LYS A 229 18.97 -0.63 -4.27
C LYS A 229 17.69 -0.23 -5.01
N PHE A 230 17.70 -0.35 -6.33
CA PHE A 230 16.55 -0.08 -7.18
C PHE A 230 15.66 -1.33 -7.30
N LEU A 231 14.42 -1.22 -6.83
CA LEU A 231 13.39 -2.26 -6.86
C LEU A 231 12.31 -1.85 -7.88
N PHE A 232 12.20 -2.63 -8.94
CA PHE A 232 11.17 -2.40 -9.94
C PHE A 232 9.93 -3.24 -9.64
N ASP A 233 8.80 -2.59 -9.36
CA ASP A 233 7.51 -3.23 -9.15
C ASP A 233 6.70 -3.21 -10.45
N THR A 234 6.52 -4.37 -11.08
CA THR A 234 5.79 -4.48 -12.35
C THR A 234 4.31 -4.13 -12.19
N VAL A 235 3.73 -4.39 -11.00
CA VAL A 235 2.28 -4.37 -10.70
C VAL A 235 1.52 -5.47 -11.47
N ASP A 236 1.78 -5.62 -12.76
CA ASP A 236 1.54 -6.73 -13.66
C ASP A 236 2.51 -6.59 -14.85
N LEU A 237 2.80 -7.67 -15.54
CA LEU A 237 3.58 -7.59 -16.78
C LEU A 237 2.73 -7.00 -17.89
N HIS A 238 2.94 -5.71 -18.17
CA HIS A 238 2.16 -4.95 -19.14
C HIS A 238 2.24 -5.53 -20.54
N TYR A 239 3.45 -5.91 -20.99
CA TYR A 239 3.61 -6.50 -22.32
C TYR A 239 2.89 -7.85 -22.44
N LEU A 240 2.82 -8.64 -21.38
CA LEU A 240 2.12 -9.93 -21.38
C LEU A 240 0.61 -9.73 -21.53
N ARG A 241 0.04 -8.76 -20.79
CA ARG A 241 -1.37 -8.38 -20.92
C ARG A 241 -1.71 -7.88 -22.31
N GLU A 242 -0.86 -7.02 -22.88
CA GLU A 242 -1.05 -6.49 -24.24
C GLU A 242 -0.90 -7.57 -25.30
N GLN A 243 0.03 -8.51 -25.11
CA GLN A 243 0.21 -9.64 -26.01
C GLN A 243 -1.05 -10.54 -26.02
N ARG A 244 -1.58 -10.89 -24.86
CA ARG A 244 -2.79 -11.70 -24.73
C ARG A 244 -4.01 -11.02 -25.38
N LEU A 245 -4.13 -9.69 -25.24
CA LEU A 245 -5.16 -8.93 -25.95
C LEU A 245 -4.97 -9.01 -27.47
N ALA A 246 -3.72 -8.83 -27.93
CA ALA A 246 -3.41 -8.90 -29.36
C ALA A 246 -3.69 -10.27 -29.98
N GLU A 247 -3.50 -11.34 -29.20
CA GLU A 247 -3.82 -12.71 -29.59
C GLU A 247 -5.34 -12.94 -29.64
N LEU A 248 -6.08 -12.49 -28.63
CA LEU A 248 -7.54 -12.59 -28.59
C LEU A 248 -8.21 -11.86 -29.75
N GLU A 249 -7.74 -10.64 -30.04
CA GLU A 249 -8.28 -9.81 -31.14
C GLU A 249 -7.65 -10.10 -32.50
N GLN A 250 -6.65 -10.98 -32.58
CA GLN A 250 -5.87 -11.31 -33.77
C GLN A 250 -5.34 -10.06 -34.47
N SER A 251 -4.92 -9.06 -33.70
CA SER A 251 -4.56 -7.71 -34.16
C SER A 251 -3.05 -7.52 -34.30
N LEU A 252 -2.58 -7.33 -35.54
CA LEU A 252 -1.18 -7.01 -35.80
C LEU A 252 -0.72 -5.66 -35.20
N PRO A 253 -1.51 -4.57 -35.22
CA PRO A 253 -1.16 -3.35 -34.52
C PRO A 253 -0.93 -3.53 -33.03
N LEU A 254 -1.83 -4.22 -32.32
CA LEU A 254 -1.71 -4.50 -30.89
C LEU A 254 -0.47 -5.36 -30.59
N LYS A 255 -0.16 -6.34 -31.46
CA LYS A 255 1.06 -7.16 -31.33
C LYS A 255 2.34 -6.32 -31.41
N ARG A 256 2.39 -5.30 -32.29
CA ARG A 256 3.50 -4.37 -32.37
C ARG A 256 3.65 -3.51 -31.12
N THR A 257 2.53 -3.02 -30.58
CA THR A 257 2.51 -2.27 -29.31
C THR A 257 3.07 -3.13 -28.17
N ALA A 258 2.56 -4.35 -28.00
CA ALA A 258 3.05 -5.31 -27.00
C ALA A 258 4.58 -5.56 -27.11
N GLN A 259 5.10 -5.65 -28.33
CA GLN A 259 6.55 -5.81 -28.56
C GLN A 259 7.35 -4.56 -28.13
N GLN A 260 6.82 -3.36 -28.34
CA GLN A 260 7.46 -2.12 -27.88
C GLN A 260 7.45 -2.04 -26.36
N THR A 261 6.30 -2.31 -25.72
CA THR A 261 6.16 -2.39 -24.28
C THR A 261 7.12 -3.41 -23.68
N ARG A 262 7.23 -4.62 -24.29
CA ARG A 262 8.17 -5.66 -23.85
C ARG A 262 9.61 -5.17 -23.82
N ARG A 263 10.07 -4.48 -24.87
CA ARG A 263 11.43 -3.92 -24.91
C ARG A 263 11.67 -2.91 -23.79
N ALA A 264 10.71 -2.01 -23.57
CA ALA A 264 10.80 -1.00 -22.53
C ALA A 264 10.80 -1.64 -21.13
N GLU A 265 9.89 -2.56 -20.86
CA GLU A 265 9.75 -3.22 -19.56
C GLU A 265 10.98 -4.08 -19.24
N LEU A 266 11.48 -4.88 -20.19
CA LEU A 266 12.71 -5.65 -20.03
C LEU A 266 13.96 -4.75 -19.84
N SER A 267 13.98 -3.54 -20.39
CA SER A 267 15.10 -2.61 -20.15
C SER A 267 15.13 -2.09 -18.71
N VAL A 268 13.97 -1.91 -18.08
CA VAL A 268 13.86 -1.53 -16.67
C VAL A 268 14.22 -2.71 -15.76
N ILE A 269 13.74 -3.92 -16.07
CA ILE A 269 14.06 -5.15 -15.35
C ILE A 269 15.58 -5.35 -15.28
N LYS A 270 16.28 -5.17 -16.38
CA LYS A 270 17.75 -5.26 -16.44
C LYS A 270 18.50 -4.15 -15.69
N ALA A 271 17.82 -3.05 -15.42
CA ALA A 271 18.42 -1.92 -14.70
C ALA A 271 18.19 -2.00 -13.18
N ALA A 272 17.26 -2.82 -12.75
CA ALA A 272 16.86 -2.98 -11.34
C ALA A 272 17.76 -4.00 -10.60
N ASP A 273 17.99 -3.78 -9.30
CA ASP A 273 18.66 -4.74 -8.43
C ASP A 273 17.77 -5.95 -8.12
N ALA A 274 16.44 -5.73 -8.11
CA ALA A 274 15.44 -6.81 -8.10
C ALA A 274 14.14 -6.33 -8.74
N THR A 275 13.43 -7.27 -9.38
CA THR A 275 12.12 -7.03 -9.98
C THR A 275 11.04 -7.75 -9.18
N LEU A 276 9.98 -7.05 -8.82
CA LEU A 276 8.82 -7.60 -8.16
C LEU A 276 7.74 -7.95 -9.17
N VAL A 277 7.28 -9.18 -9.14
CA VAL A 277 6.14 -9.67 -9.92
C VAL A 277 5.05 -10.16 -8.97
N VAL A 278 3.80 -10.18 -9.44
CA VAL A 278 2.67 -10.51 -8.57
C VAL A 278 2.35 -12.01 -8.52
N SER A 279 2.97 -12.83 -9.37
CA SER A 279 2.69 -14.27 -9.42
C SER A 279 3.90 -15.10 -9.82
N THR A 280 3.85 -16.37 -9.48
CA THR A 280 4.82 -17.38 -9.94
C THR A 280 4.76 -17.59 -11.46
N VAL A 281 3.60 -17.36 -12.09
CA VAL A 281 3.43 -17.41 -13.54
C VAL A 281 4.27 -16.32 -14.21
N GLU A 282 4.18 -15.08 -13.74
CA GLU A 282 4.99 -13.97 -14.26
C GLU A 282 6.49 -14.19 -13.99
N LYS A 283 6.84 -14.75 -12.83
CA LYS A 283 8.22 -15.15 -12.55
C LYS A 283 8.74 -16.18 -13.57
N THR A 284 7.93 -17.16 -13.95
CA THR A 284 8.29 -18.15 -14.96
C THR A 284 8.48 -17.52 -16.34
N VAL A 285 7.59 -16.61 -16.72
CA VAL A 285 7.72 -15.84 -17.98
C VAL A 285 9.02 -15.04 -17.99
N LEU A 286 9.37 -14.36 -16.90
CA LEU A 286 10.61 -13.60 -16.81
C LEU A 286 11.87 -14.49 -16.74
N ALA A 287 11.77 -15.71 -16.25
CA ALA A 287 12.89 -16.65 -16.30
C ALA A 287 13.32 -16.98 -17.73
N GLU A 288 12.37 -16.95 -18.69
CA GLU A 288 12.64 -17.10 -20.12
C GLU A 288 13.04 -15.78 -20.79
N ASP A 289 12.33 -14.68 -20.47
CA ASP A 289 12.47 -13.39 -21.15
C ASP A 289 13.65 -12.54 -20.65
N ALA A 290 14.05 -12.73 -19.40
CA ALA A 290 15.15 -12.01 -18.71
C ALA A 290 15.96 -12.98 -17.83
N PRO A 291 16.62 -13.99 -18.42
CA PRO A 291 17.36 -14.99 -17.64
C PRO A 291 18.51 -14.34 -16.87
N GLY A 292 18.64 -14.72 -15.60
CA GLY A 292 19.69 -14.23 -14.71
C GLY A 292 19.32 -13.00 -13.89
N GLU A 293 18.19 -12.33 -14.19
CA GLU A 293 17.71 -11.22 -13.38
C GLU A 293 17.06 -11.70 -12.07
N LYS A 294 17.23 -10.92 -11.00
CA LYS A 294 16.63 -11.23 -9.70
C LYS A 294 15.13 -10.92 -9.73
N VAL A 295 14.29 -11.96 -9.76
CA VAL A 295 12.82 -11.82 -9.76
C VAL A 295 12.25 -12.38 -8.47
N HIS A 296 11.57 -11.51 -7.71
CA HIS A 296 10.91 -11.84 -6.45
C HIS A 296 9.39 -11.76 -6.60
N VAL A 297 8.66 -12.71 -6.00
CA VAL A 297 7.19 -12.70 -6.03
C VAL A 297 6.68 -11.94 -4.82
N LEU A 298 6.04 -10.79 -5.07
CA LEU A 298 5.30 -10.04 -4.08
C LEU A 298 3.90 -9.78 -4.64
N SER A 299 2.95 -10.62 -4.26
CA SER A 299 1.61 -10.63 -4.83
C SER A 299 0.72 -9.48 -4.34
N ASN A 300 -0.57 -9.55 -4.59
CA ASN A 300 -1.55 -8.68 -3.95
C ASN A 300 -1.47 -8.83 -2.43
N ILE A 301 -1.85 -7.77 -1.72
CA ILE A 301 -1.78 -7.73 -0.26
C ILE A 301 -3.16 -7.30 0.25
N HIS A 302 -3.82 -8.17 1.01
CA HIS A 302 -5.17 -7.95 1.50
C HIS A 302 -5.25 -8.12 3.01
N GLU A 303 -6.17 -7.39 3.63
CA GLU A 303 -6.74 -7.75 4.91
C GLU A 303 -7.69 -8.93 4.72
N VAL A 304 -7.79 -9.81 5.71
CA VAL A 304 -8.64 -11.01 5.66
C VAL A 304 -9.66 -10.94 6.80
N PRO A 305 -10.79 -10.23 6.60
CA PRO A 305 -11.83 -10.10 7.62
C PRO A 305 -12.60 -11.40 7.87
N GLY A 306 -12.55 -12.32 6.90
CA GLY A 306 -13.29 -13.57 6.96
C GLY A 306 -14.78 -13.41 6.65
N ARG A 307 -15.54 -14.49 6.83
CA ARG A 307 -16.96 -14.56 6.54
C ARG A 307 -17.79 -13.96 7.69
N ASP A 308 -18.65 -13.00 7.38
CA ASP A 308 -19.55 -12.33 8.33
C ASP A 308 -21.00 -12.90 8.33
N LYS A 309 -21.45 -13.43 7.18
CA LYS A 309 -22.81 -13.97 6.97
C LYS A 309 -22.81 -15.39 6.44
N SER A 310 -23.80 -16.17 6.86
CA SER A 310 -24.04 -17.53 6.38
C SER A 310 -24.63 -17.55 4.96
N PHE A 311 -24.66 -18.74 4.36
CA PHE A 311 -25.27 -18.96 3.05
C PHE A 311 -26.72 -18.47 2.98
N ALA A 312 -27.54 -18.76 4.00
CA ALA A 312 -28.96 -18.41 4.02
C ALA A 312 -29.23 -16.90 4.09
N GLU A 313 -28.29 -16.13 4.64
CA GLU A 313 -28.40 -14.67 4.78
C GLU A 313 -27.96 -13.93 3.52
N ARG A 314 -27.28 -14.61 2.58
CA ARG A 314 -26.76 -14.03 1.34
C ARG A 314 -27.65 -14.35 0.14
N LYS A 315 -27.74 -13.42 -0.79
CA LYS A 315 -28.50 -13.56 -2.05
C LYS A 315 -27.81 -12.77 -3.15
N ASP A 316 -28.24 -13.01 -4.39
CA ASP A 316 -27.74 -12.29 -5.57
C ASP A 316 -26.25 -12.57 -5.87
N ILE A 317 -25.77 -12.06 -6.96
CA ILE A 317 -24.37 -12.18 -7.39
C ILE A 317 -23.86 -10.84 -7.92
N TYR A 318 -22.54 -10.66 -7.95
CA TYR A 318 -21.98 -9.41 -8.45
C TYR A 318 -20.68 -9.61 -9.23
N PHE A 319 -20.37 -8.59 -10.04
CA PHE A 319 -19.07 -8.36 -10.66
C PHE A 319 -18.63 -6.92 -10.40
N VAL A 320 -17.37 -6.75 -9.95
CA VAL A 320 -16.76 -5.43 -9.75
C VAL A 320 -15.56 -5.24 -10.66
N GLY A 321 -15.43 -4.04 -11.25
CA GLY A 321 -14.27 -3.68 -12.04
C GLY A 321 -14.27 -2.26 -12.56
N GLY A 322 -13.11 -1.58 -12.55
CA GLY A 322 -12.96 -0.31 -13.24
C GLY A 322 -13.08 -0.49 -14.75
N TYR A 323 -14.05 0.17 -15.38
CA TYR A 323 -14.33 -0.01 -16.82
C TYR A 323 -13.42 0.80 -17.75
N GLN A 324 -12.42 1.50 -17.21
CA GLN A 324 -11.29 1.98 -18.01
C GLN A 324 -10.34 0.84 -18.43
N HIS A 325 -10.43 -0.33 -17.80
CA HIS A 325 -9.66 -1.53 -18.15
C HIS A 325 -10.46 -2.39 -19.14
N PRO A 326 -9.97 -2.57 -20.38
CA PRO A 326 -10.67 -3.34 -21.41
C PRO A 326 -11.10 -4.76 -20.99
N PRO A 327 -10.30 -5.54 -20.22
CA PRO A 327 -10.72 -6.86 -19.75
C PRO A 327 -12.02 -6.85 -18.94
N ASN A 328 -12.26 -5.81 -18.15
CA ASN A 328 -13.48 -5.70 -17.34
C ASN A 328 -14.72 -5.39 -18.19
N VAL A 329 -14.53 -4.61 -19.26
CA VAL A 329 -15.61 -4.30 -20.21
C VAL A 329 -15.99 -5.54 -20.99
N ASP A 330 -15.00 -6.28 -21.48
CA ASP A 330 -15.20 -7.54 -22.20
C ASP A 330 -15.92 -8.58 -21.32
N ALA A 331 -15.44 -8.77 -20.09
CA ALA A 331 -16.02 -9.69 -19.11
C ALA A 331 -17.50 -9.38 -18.81
N ALA A 332 -17.83 -8.11 -18.57
CA ALA A 332 -19.21 -7.71 -18.28
C ALA A 332 -20.14 -7.93 -19.48
N CYS A 333 -19.67 -7.59 -20.69
CA CYS A 333 -20.44 -7.82 -21.91
C CYS A 333 -20.66 -9.30 -22.16
N TRP A 334 -19.61 -10.12 -22.07
CA TRP A 334 -19.73 -11.57 -22.26
C TRP A 334 -20.64 -12.20 -21.23
N PHE A 335 -20.50 -11.84 -19.95
CA PHE A 335 -21.35 -12.39 -18.89
C PHE A 335 -22.84 -12.06 -19.11
N VAL A 336 -23.16 -10.81 -19.40
CA VAL A 336 -24.57 -10.39 -19.55
C VAL A 336 -25.21 -10.92 -20.82
N ASN A 337 -24.45 -10.97 -21.92
CA ASN A 337 -25.04 -11.40 -23.22
C ASN A 337 -25.13 -12.91 -23.37
N ASP A 338 -24.11 -13.65 -22.87
CA ASP A 338 -24.01 -15.09 -23.19
C ASP A 338 -24.26 -15.99 -21.96
N ILE A 339 -23.86 -15.56 -20.74
CA ILE A 339 -23.95 -16.39 -19.53
C ILE A 339 -25.20 -16.08 -18.72
N TRP A 340 -25.51 -14.80 -18.48
CA TRP A 340 -26.61 -14.40 -17.63
C TRP A 340 -27.99 -14.94 -18.08
N PRO A 341 -28.36 -14.99 -19.36
CA PRO A 341 -29.64 -15.56 -19.80
C PRO A 341 -29.80 -17.02 -19.40
N LEU A 342 -28.71 -17.82 -19.37
CA LEU A 342 -28.72 -19.21 -18.96
C LEU A 342 -28.97 -19.37 -17.46
N ILE A 343 -28.40 -18.46 -16.66
CA ILE A 343 -28.56 -18.41 -15.21
C ILE A 343 -29.98 -17.93 -14.87
N HIS A 344 -30.40 -16.79 -15.43
CA HIS A 344 -31.67 -16.13 -15.11
C HIS A 344 -32.88 -16.99 -15.44
N LYS A 345 -32.78 -17.81 -16.48
CA LYS A 345 -33.83 -18.81 -16.82
C LYS A 345 -34.04 -19.82 -15.69
N GLN A 346 -33.00 -20.19 -14.94
CA GLN A 346 -33.10 -21.17 -13.84
C GLN A 346 -33.34 -20.48 -12.48
N LEU A 347 -32.88 -19.26 -12.31
CA LEU A 347 -32.95 -18.48 -11.07
C LEU A 347 -33.55 -17.08 -11.32
N PRO A 348 -34.87 -16.99 -11.70
CA PRO A 348 -35.48 -15.75 -12.17
C PRO A 348 -35.59 -14.65 -11.10
N MET A 349 -35.46 -15.00 -9.80
CA MET A 349 -35.52 -14.03 -8.71
C MET A 349 -34.13 -13.47 -8.35
N MET A 350 -33.06 -14.06 -8.88
CA MET A 350 -31.70 -13.61 -8.63
C MET A 350 -31.39 -12.32 -9.40
N ARG A 351 -30.61 -11.42 -8.79
CA ARG A 351 -30.11 -10.22 -9.45
C ARG A 351 -28.60 -10.34 -9.66
N PHE A 352 -28.15 -9.73 -10.73
CA PHE A 352 -26.75 -9.57 -11.02
C PHE A 352 -26.35 -8.09 -10.90
N HIS A 353 -25.43 -7.78 -9.99
CA HIS A 353 -24.97 -6.43 -9.71
C HIS A 353 -23.68 -6.14 -10.47
N LEU A 354 -23.73 -5.15 -11.38
CA LEU A 354 -22.56 -4.61 -12.09
C LEU A 354 -22.06 -3.35 -11.39
N ILE A 355 -20.82 -3.38 -10.89
CA ILE A 355 -20.23 -2.32 -10.09
C ILE A 355 -18.93 -1.82 -10.74
N GLY A 356 -18.76 -0.52 -10.82
CA GLY A 356 -17.48 0.06 -11.25
C GLY A 356 -17.60 1.44 -11.86
N SER A 357 -16.49 2.17 -11.77
CA SER A 357 -16.36 3.54 -12.27
C SER A 357 -16.07 3.60 -13.77
N LYS A 358 -16.24 4.80 -14.35
CA LYS A 358 -15.87 5.11 -15.74
C LYS A 358 -16.47 4.18 -16.80
N ALA A 359 -17.70 3.73 -16.57
CA ALA A 359 -18.41 2.83 -17.48
C ALA A 359 -18.74 3.51 -18.80
N PRO A 360 -18.36 2.93 -19.96
CA PRO A 360 -18.83 3.37 -21.26
C PRO A 360 -20.33 3.07 -21.43
N GLU A 361 -20.97 3.72 -22.39
CA GLU A 361 -22.41 3.58 -22.63
C GLU A 361 -22.86 2.12 -22.84
N ARG A 362 -22.05 1.32 -23.53
CA ARG A 362 -22.32 -0.11 -23.75
C ARG A 362 -22.43 -0.93 -22.45
N ILE A 363 -21.79 -0.52 -21.36
CA ILE A 363 -21.91 -1.17 -20.05
C ILE A 363 -23.18 -0.69 -19.32
N ARG A 364 -23.49 0.61 -19.39
CA ARG A 364 -24.69 1.17 -18.77
C ARG A 364 -25.97 0.59 -19.40
N ALA A 365 -25.89 0.35 -20.70
CA ALA A 365 -26.99 -0.26 -21.48
C ALA A 365 -27.26 -1.75 -21.14
N LEU A 366 -26.37 -2.41 -20.35
CA LEU A 366 -26.57 -3.80 -19.93
C LEU A 366 -27.63 -3.96 -18.81
N SER A 367 -28.09 -2.85 -18.19
CA SER A 367 -29.14 -2.90 -17.17
C SER A 367 -30.48 -3.40 -17.74
N GLY A 368 -31.14 -4.26 -17.01
CA GLY A 368 -32.43 -4.88 -17.39
C GLY A 368 -32.40 -6.38 -17.13
N ASP A 369 -33.56 -7.03 -17.17
CA ASP A 369 -33.71 -8.49 -17.01
C ASP A 369 -32.93 -9.06 -15.80
N GLY A 370 -33.07 -8.41 -14.64
CA GLY A 370 -32.36 -8.81 -13.40
C GLY A 370 -30.93 -8.28 -13.26
N VAL A 371 -30.40 -7.62 -14.29
CA VAL A 371 -29.08 -6.95 -14.22
C VAL A 371 -29.22 -5.53 -13.67
N VAL A 372 -28.47 -5.19 -12.63
CA VAL A 372 -28.49 -3.87 -11.98
C VAL A 372 -27.11 -3.22 -12.08
N PHE A 373 -27.01 -2.15 -12.87
CA PHE A 373 -25.77 -1.36 -12.94
C PHE A 373 -25.78 -0.26 -11.87
N HIS A 374 -24.74 -0.25 -11.00
CA HIS A 374 -24.59 0.69 -9.88
C HIS A 374 -23.64 1.86 -10.19
N GLY A 375 -22.75 1.70 -11.16
CA GLY A 375 -21.66 2.65 -11.33
C GLY A 375 -20.62 2.54 -10.21
N PHE A 376 -20.00 3.68 -9.87
CA PHE A 376 -19.12 3.77 -8.70
C PHE A 376 -19.96 3.73 -7.42
N VAL A 377 -19.50 2.96 -6.44
CA VAL A 377 -20.05 2.91 -5.08
C VAL A 377 -18.99 3.30 -4.07
N GLU A 378 -19.36 4.04 -3.03
CA GLU A 378 -18.43 4.48 -1.98
C GLU A 378 -17.89 3.32 -1.14
N SER A 379 -18.69 2.26 -0.99
CA SER A 379 -18.32 1.04 -0.26
C SER A 379 -18.79 -0.21 -1.00
N LEU A 380 -17.89 -1.18 -1.10
CA LEU A 380 -18.20 -2.52 -1.60
C LEU A 380 -18.74 -3.45 -0.51
N GLU A 381 -18.64 -3.07 0.75
CA GLU A 381 -19.02 -3.88 1.92
C GLU A 381 -20.43 -4.51 1.81
N PRO A 382 -21.48 -3.76 1.39
CA PRO A 382 -22.81 -4.37 1.24
C PRO A 382 -22.82 -5.53 0.23
N PHE A 383 -22.04 -5.46 -0.85
CA PHE A 383 -21.99 -6.51 -1.86
C PHE A 383 -21.13 -7.70 -1.41
N LEU A 384 -20.04 -7.43 -0.72
CA LEU A 384 -19.16 -8.45 -0.12
C LEU A 384 -19.89 -9.25 0.97
N SER A 385 -20.75 -8.57 1.74
CA SER A 385 -21.53 -9.16 2.82
C SER A 385 -22.83 -9.83 2.37
N ASP A 386 -23.56 -9.19 1.44
CA ASP A 386 -24.94 -9.61 1.11
C ASP A 386 -25.02 -10.49 -0.13
N CYS A 387 -24.09 -10.37 -1.10
CA CYS A 387 -24.13 -11.24 -2.28
C CYS A 387 -23.63 -12.64 -1.93
N ARG A 388 -24.33 -13.66 -2.47
CA ARG A 388 -24.01 -15.06 -2.19
C ARG A 388 -22.70 -15.48 -2.80
N LEU A 389 -22.39 -15.02 -4.01
CA LEU A 389 -21.13 -15.28 -4.70
C LEU A 389 -20.72 -14.12 -5.61
N ALA A 390 -19.45 -14.07 -5.96
CA ALA A 390 -18.93 -13.19 -6.98
C ALA A 390 -18.64 -13.96 -8.27
N VAL A 391 -18.65 -13.24 -9.40
CA VAL A 391 -18.23 -13.80 -10.68
C VAL A 391 -17.03 -13.05 -11.25
N ALA A 392 -16.11 -13.78 -11.89
CA ALA A 392 -14.92 -13.20 -12.53
C ALA A 392 -14.76 -13.78 -13.96
N PRO A 393 -15.61 -13.38 -14.91
CA PRO A 393 -15.65 -13.94 -16.26
C PRO A 393 -14.63 -13.25 -17.19
N LEU A 394 -13.36 -13.15 -16.77
CA LEU A 394 -12.29 -12.48 -17.53
C LEU A 394 -11.71 -13.42 -18.57
N ARG A 395 -11.84 -13.11 -19.85
CA ARG A 395 -11.31 -13.94 -20.94
C ARG A 395 -9.82 -13.73 -21.22
N TYR A 396 -9.26 -12.62 -20.74
CA TYR A 396 -7.82 -12.31 -20.83
C TYR A 396 -7.39 -11.37 -19.71
N GLY A 397 -6.08 -11.25 -19.52
CA GLY A 397 -5.44 -10.36 -18.54
C GLY A 397 -4.05 -10.87 -18.15
N ALA A 398 -3.35 -10.12 -17.34
CA ALA A 398 -2.13 -10.54 -16.64
C ALA A 398 -2.27 -10.22 -15.16
N GLY A 399 -1.36 -10.70 -14.35
CA GLY A 399 -1.32 -10.47 -12.91
C GLY A 399 -2.45 -11.14 -12.12
N VAL A 400 -2.38 -11.04 -10.81
CA VAL A 400 -3.37 -11.57 -9.86
C VAL A 400 -4.57 -10.63 -9.76
N LYS A 401 -5.77 -11.19 -9.78
CA LYS A 401 -7.00 -10.39 -9.83
C LYS A 401 -7.48 -10.02 -8.43
N GLY A 402 -7.14 -8.81 -7.97
CA GLY A 402 -7.48 -8.32 -6.64
C GLY A 402 -8.97 -8.38 -6.29
N LYS A 403 -9.87 -8.30 -7.28
CA LYS A 403 -11.31 -8.48 -7.05
C LYS A 403 -11.67 -9.90 -6.59
N VAL A 404 -10.95 -10.90 -7.09
CA VAL A 404 -11.13 -12.30 -6.67
C VAL A 404 -10.56 -12.49 -5.26
N ASN A 405 -9.33 -12.00 -5.00
CA ASN A 405 -8.78 -12.01 -3.64
C ASN A 405 -9.71 -11.33 -2.62
N MET A 406 -10.27 -10.17 -2.98
CA MET A 406 -11.16 -9.42 -2.11
C MET A 406 -12.43 -10.21 -1.77
N SER A 407 -13.08 -10.84 -2.75
CA SER A 407 -14.24 -11.69 -2.50
C SER A 407 -13.88 -12.89 -1.63
N MET A 408 -12.78 -13.58 -1.94
CA MET A 408 -12.27 -14.72 -1.18
C MET A 408 -11.93 -14.32 0.26
N ALA A 409 -11.30 -13.16 0.48
CA ALA A 409 -10.95 -12.63 1.81
C ALA A 409 -12.18 -12.40 2.71
N HIS A 410 -13.34 -12.11 2.11
CA HIS A 410 -14.62 -11.94 2.82
C HIS A 410 -15.45 -13.23 2.88
N GLY A 411 -14.84 -14.38 2.60
CA GLY A 411 -15.51 -15.67 2.60
C GLY A 411 -16.63 -15.77 1.57
N GLN A 412 -16.52 -15.04 0.46
CA GLN A 412 -17.48 -15.07 -0.61
C GLN A 412 -16.94 -15.92 -1.76
N PRO A 413 -17.52 -17.08 -2.05
CA PRO A 413 -17.07 -17.95 -3.12
C PRO A 413 -17.15 -17.27 -4.50
N VAL A 414 -16.26 -17.69 -5.38
CA VAL A 414 -16.11 -17.10 -6.72
C VAL A 414 -16.29 -18.17 -7.80
N VAL A 415 -17.03 -17.84 -8.86
CA VAL A 415 -16.98 -18.55 -10.14
C VAL A 415 -16.15 -17.72 -11.10
N ALA A 416 -15.13 -18.31 -11.69
CA ALA A 416 -14.10 -17.60 -12.44
C ALA A 416 -13.67 -18.36 -13.70
N THR A 417 -13.09 -17.64 -14.65
CA THR A 417 -12.37 -18.26 -15.79
C THR A 417 -10.94 -18.64 -15.40
N PRO A 418 -10.25 -19.51 -16.14
CA PRO A 418 -8.84 -19.79 -15.93
C PRO A 418 -7.97 -18.53 -15.92
N ALA A 419 -8.24 -17.57 -16.79
CA ALA A 419 -7.53 -16.29 -16.84
C ALA A 419 -7.76 -15.41 -15.58
N ALA A 420 -8.88 -15.58 -14.91
CA ALA A 420 -9.19 -14.82 -13.69
C ALA A 420 -8.51 -15.38 -12.44
N VAL A 421 -8.20 -16.67 -12.40
CA VAL A 421 -7.55 -17.34 -11.25
C VAL A 421 -6.06 -17.61 -11.45
N GLU A 422 -5.50 -17.19 -12.57
CA GLU A 422 -4.08 -17.35 -12.86
C GLU A 422 -3.22 -16.73 -11.76
N GLY A 423 -2.29 -17.54 -11.21
CA GLY A 423 -1.36 -17.11 -10.16
C GLY A 423 -1.99 -16.96 -8.77
N MET A 424 -3.20 -17.46 -8.56
CA MET A 424 -3.93 -17.29 -7.30
C MET A 424 -3.81 -18.48 -6.33
N PHE A 425 -3.03 -19.49 -6.65
CA PHE A 425 -2.90 -20.71 -5.85
C PHE A 425 -4.26 -21.37 -5.56
N ALA A 426 -5.22 -21.21 -6.48
CA ALA A 426 -6.59 -21.68 -6.35
C ALA A 426 -6.89 -22.78 -7.35
N GLU A 427 -7.48 -23.87 -6.89
CA GLU A 427 -7.86 -25.04 -7.67
C GLU A 427 -9.39 -25.14 -7.80
N HIS A 428 -9.84 -25.63 -8.96
CA HIS A 428 -11.25 -25.89 -9.19
C HIS A 428 -11.82 -26.85 -8.14
N GLU A 429 -13.05 -26.57 -7.66
CA GLU A 429 -13.78 -27.29 -6.62
C GLU A 429 -13.16 -27.25 -5.21
N ARG A 430 -12.05 -26.56 -5.03
CA ARG A 430 -11.41 -26.41 -3.73
C ARG A 430 -11.54 -24.97 -3.20
N GLU A 431 -10.89 -23.99 -3.81
CA GLU A 431 -10.96 -22.58 -3.42
C GLU A 431 -11.88 -21.73 -4.33
N VAL A 432 -12.21 -22.27 -5.50
CA VAL A 432 -12.94 -21.55 -6.56
C VAL A 432 -13.62 -22.54 -7.49
N LEU A 433 -14.70 -22.13 -8.18
CA LEU A 433 -15.20 -22.87 -9.34
C LEU A 433 -14.67 -22.23 -10.62
N VAL A 434 -14.11 -23.06 -11.51
CA VAL A 434 -13.50 -22.59 -12.77
C VAL A 434 -14.26 -23.13 -13.97
N ALA A 435 -14.63 -22.24 -14.90
CA ALA A 435 -15.28 -22.58 -16.16
C ALA A 435 -14.83 -21.62 -17.27
N ASP A 436 -14.74 -22.10 -18.51
CA ASP A 436 -14.14 -21.37 -19.63
C ASP A 436 -15.11 -21.06 -20.79
N ASP A 437 -16.30 -21.65 -20.78
CA ASP A 437 -17.37 -21.37 -21.73
C ASP A 437 -18.67 -20.92 -21.04
N ALA A 438 -19.61 -20.37 -21.79
CA ALA A 438 -20.81 -19.76 -21.22
C ALA A 438 -21.73 -20.77 -20.52
N GLU A 439 -21.90 -21.96 -21.09
CA GLU A 439 -22.73 -23.01 -20.57
C GLU A 439 -22.19 -23.57 -19.25
N SER A 440 -20.91 -23.95 -19.23
CA SER A 440 -20.25 -24.44 -18.03
C SER A 440 -20.19 -23.39 -16.94
N PHE A 441 -19.90 -22.13 -17.29
CA PHE A 441 -19.87 -21.03 -16.33
C PHE A 441 -21.25 -20.81 -15.68
N ALA A 442 -22.32 -20.80 -16.48
CA ALA A 442 -23.70 -20.69 -15.97
C ALA A 442 -24.04 -21.87 -15.06
N ALA A 443 -23.69 -23.09 -15.44
CA ALA A 443 -23.93 -24.29 -14.64
C ALA A 443 -23.23 -24.22 -13.26
N GLU A 444 -21.95 -23.78 -13.21
CA GLU A 444 -21.21 -23.64 -11.96
C GLU A 444 -21.77 -22.50 -11.08
N VAL A 445 -22.24 -21.40 -11.65
CA VAL A 445 -22.92 -20.34 -10.88
C VAL A 445 -24.20 -20.88 -10.24
N VAL A 446 -25.06 -21.59 -11.00
CA VAL A 446 -26.29 -22.17 -10.48
C VAL A 446 -26.02 -23.22 -9.41
N ARG A 447 -25.05 -24.11 -9.63
CA ARG A 447 -24.62 -25.15 -8.69
C ARG A 447 -24.18 -24.52 -7.37
N LEU A 448 -23.24 -23.57 -7.41
CA LEU A 448 -22.69 -22.93 -6.21
C LEU A 448 -23.75 -22.09 -5.47
N TYR A 449 -24.68 -21.50 -6.21
CA TYR A 449 -25.76 -20.70 -5.64
C TYR A 449 -26.80 -21.53 -4.87
N GLN A 450 -26.99 -22.81 -5.22
CA GLN A 450 -28.01 -23.70 -4.65
C GLN A 450 -27.45 -24.71 -3.64
N ASP A 451 -26.17 -25.05 -3.69
CA ASP A 451 -25.55 -26.06 -2.85
C ASP A 451 -24.82 -25.40 -1.66
N GLU A 452 -25.45 -25.45 -0.49
CA GLU A 452 -24.92 -24.85 0.74
C GLU A 452 -23.63 -25.54 1.23
N ASP A 453 -23.53 -26.85 1.09
CA ASP A 453 -22.35 -27.61 1.54
C ASP A 453 -21.13 -27.26 0.67
N LEU A 454 -21.33 -27.20 -0.64
CA LEU A 454 -20.31 -26.76 -1.60
C LEU A 454 -19.90 -25.32 -1.32
N TRP A 455 -20.87 -24.43 -1.11
CA TRP A 455 -20.65 -23.02 -0.84
C TRP A 455 -19.80 -22.82 0.42
N ASN A 456 -20.15 -23.49 1.54
CA ASN A 456 -19.42 -23.40 2.80
C ASN A 456 -17.99 -23.92 2.63
N ARG A 457 -17.79 -25.06 1.96
CA ARG A 457 -16.45 -25.64 1.75
C ARG A 457 -15.56 -24.70 0.94
N ILE A 458 -16.07 -24.14 -0.17
CA ILE A 458 -15.30 -23.21 -1.00
C ILE A 458 -15.06 -21.90 -0.25
N SER A 459 -16.04 -21.36 0.48
CA SER A 459 -15.91 -20.17 1.29
C SER A 459 -14.75 -20.29 2.29
N ASP A 460 -14.71 -21.37 3.05
CA ASP A 460 -13.67 -21.58 4.08
C ASP A 460 -12.28 -21.77 3.43
N ALA A 461 -12.19 -22.54 2.36
CA ALA A 461 -10.95 -22.72 1.63
C ALA A 461 -10.44 -21.44 0.93
N ALA A 462 -11.37 -20.60 0.43
CA ALA A 462 -11.05 -19.31 -0.17
C ALA A 462 -10.43 -18.34 0.84
N VAL A 463 -10.99 -18.23 2.04
CA VAL A 463 -10.43 -17.40 3.13
C VAL A 463 -9.03 -17.87 3.48
N GLN A 464 -8.84 -19.19 3.67
CA GLN A 464 -7.54 -19.77 4.00
C GLN A 464 -6.50 -19.51 2.90
N ASN A 465 -6.87 -19.61 1.63
CA ASN A 465 -5.99 -19.30 0.50
C ASN A 465 -5.48 -17.84 0.56
N VAL A 466 -6.37 -16.89 0.85
CA VAL A 466 -5.95 -15.48 0.95
C VAL A 466 -5.07 -15.26 2.18
N GLU A 467 -5.38 -15.89 3.31
CA GLU A 467 -4.54 -15.82 4.52
C GLU A 467 -3.12 -16.33 4.26
N ASP A 468 -3.00 -17.49 3.58
CA ASP A 468 -1.72 -18.16 3.34
C ASP A 468 -0.85 -17.44 2.29
N HIS A 469 -1.47 -16.82 1.28
CA HIS A 469 -0.74 -16.34 0.10
C HIS A 469 -0.81 -14.82 -0.13
N PHE A 470 -1.81 -14.13 0.42
CA PHE A 470 -2.09 -12.74 0.08
C PHE A 470 -2.28 -11.82 1.30
N SER A 471 -2.04 -12.34 2.51
CA SER A 471 -2.19 -11.56 3.74
C SER A 471 -1.07 -10.55 3.95
N LEU A 472 -1.31 -9.57 4.82
CA LEU A 472 -0.26 -8.64 5.31
C LEU A 472 0.91 -9.39 5.97
N ALA A 473 0.64 -10.51 6.64
CA ALA A 473 1.67 -11.32 7.29
C ALA A 473 2.60 -11.97 6.26
N THR A 474 2.03 -12.60 5.23
CA THR A 474 2.78 -13.21 4.12
C THR A 474 3.59 -12.18 3.35
N ALA A 475 3.00 -11.00 3.08
CA ALA A 475 3.70 -9.92 2.40
C ALA A 475 4.88 -9.38 3.23
N ARG A 476 4.73 -9.24 4.55
CA ARG A 476 5.84 -8.83 5.44
C ARG A 476 6.98 -9.85 5.44
N ALA A 477 6.67 -11.13 5.50
CA ALA A 477 7.69 -12.19 5.43
C ALA A 477 8.45 -12.12 4.10
N SER A 478 7.72 -12.04 2.98
CA SER A 478 8.30 -11.93 1.64
C SER A 478 9.17 -10.69 1.47
N LEU A 479 8.76 -9.53 2.00
CA LEU A 479 9.55 -8.30 1.98
C LEU A 479 10.80 -8.40 2.86
N SER A 480 10.71 -9.04 4.03
CA SER A 480 11.90 -9.28 4.87
C SER A 480 12.94 -10.11 4.13
N GLU A 481 12.53 -11.23 3.53
CA GLU A 481 13.41 -12.08 2.72
C GLU A 481 14.05 -11.32 1.55
N LEU A 482 13.28 -10.45 0.89
CA LEU A 482 13.78 -9.60 -0.18
C LEU A 482 14.89 -8.67 0.31
N PHE A 483 14.64 -7.91 1.39
CA PHE A 483 15.61 -6.98 1.93
C PHE A 483 16.88 -7.69 2.42
N ASP A 484 16.72 -8.80 3.15
CA ASP A 484 17.85 -9.61 3.63
C ASP A 484 18.73 -10.10 2.45
N SER A 485 18.10 -10.56 1.35
CA SER A 485 18.81 -11.02 0.14
C SER A 485 19.56 -9.90 -0.61
N LEU A 486 19.11 -8.65 -0.44
CA LEU A 486 19.73 -7.48 -1.07
C LEU A 486 20.88 -6.89 -0.23
N GLU A 487 20.87 -7.10 1.09
CA GLU A 487 21.95 -6.70 1.99
C GLU A 487 23.15 -7.64 1.88
N GLU A 488 22.94 -8.91 1.54
CA GLU A 488 24.00 -9.91 1.34
C GLU A 488 24.72 -9.82 -0.02
N SER A 489 24.20 -9.02 -0.95
CA SER A 489 24.67 -8.90 -2.35
C SER A 489 25.39 -7.58 -2.60
#